data_b337552e07302f3f1cf1a872007cbbb5
#
_entry.id   b337552e07302f3f1cf1a872007cbbb5
#
_cell.length_a   1.000
_cell.length_b   1.000
_cell.length_c   1.000
_cell.angle_alpha   90.00
_cell.angle_beta   90.00
_cell.angle_gamma   90.00
#
_symmetry.space_group_name_H-M   'P 1'
#
loop_
_entity.id
_entity.type
_entity.pdbx_description
1 polymer ?
#
loop_
_entity_poly.entity_id
_entity_poly.type
_entity_poly.pdbx_seq_one_letter_code
_entity_poly.pdbx_strand_id
1 'polypeptide(L)'
;MTKTIKRKALLLVMLAMCWGSPLLAVDLLELPAVQSSKATESLLLDVTPRGDEAFVAVGEYGVIIVSEDGGETWEQASVPASVMLTGVYFPTAQKGWAVGHDGLILHSSDGGHSWEKQLDGYQLNDQILAVAERIVEQHRAEVEALQAAEEVDEYALEDAEFLLEEAEFMLEGATDDVDAGPVRPLLGAWFQDENRGFVVGSYGMLLETTDGGANWNLVSDRIGSAQAFHLNQIVAAPDGTLFIAGESGFVYRSMDRGQSWDILEPGYEGSFYGIVIVPDGRDDYELLAYGLRGNLFSSMDKGDSWLQLDSGTTVTLTSGKALPDGTIVLAGQGGLILTRAPGQQSFTAAKNPDRRVISGIEQQSDGHLLLVGLGGVRLAQPNGAPIDTATETP
;
A
#
# COMPACT_ATOMS: atom_id res chain seq x y z
N MET A 1 -69.99 16.74 -27.32
CA MET A 1 -69.03 17.31 -26.37
C MET A 1 -68.53 16.28 -25.34
N THR A 2 -68.33 14.99 -25.72
CA THR A 2 -68.05 13.93 -24.73
C THR A 2 -66.89 12.99 -25.11
N LYS A 3 -66.11 13.33 -26.18
CA LYS A 3 -64.97 12.50 -26.62
C LYS A 3 -63.59 13.08 -26.33
N THR A 4 -63.44 14.33 -25.88
CA THR A 4 -62.18 15.02 -25.69
C THR A 4 -61.63 14.92 -24.27
N ILE A 5 -62.44 14.54 -23.27
CA ILE A 5 -62.07 14.48 -21.85
C ILE A 5 -61.38 13.13 -21.51
N LYS A 6 -61.66 12.05 -22.25
CA LYS A 6 -61.03 10.72 -21.98
C LYS A 6 -59.60 10.58 -22.46
N ARG A 7 -59.11 11.43 -23.39
CA ARG A 7 -57.74 11.40 -23.89
C ARG A 7 -56.74 12.15 -23.02
N LYS A 8 -57.19 13.12 -22.20
CA LYS A 8 -56.29 13.86 -21.30
C LYS A 8 -56.01 13.13 -19.96
N ALA A 9 -56.93 12.26 -19.54
CA ALA A 9 -56.75 11.45 -18.32
C ALA A 9 -55.78 10.27 -18.55
N LEU A 10 -55.64 9.76 -19.80
CA LEU A 10 -54.73 8.66 -20.13
C LEU A 10 -53.29 9.13 -20.27
N LEU A 11 -53.03 10.41 -20.59
CA LEU A 11 -51.68 10.97 -20.70
C LEU A 11 -51.05 11.34 -19.33
N LEU A 12 -51.89 11.60 -18.31
CA LEU A 12 -51.41 11.92 -16.96
C LEU A 12 -51.01 10.68 -16.17
N VAL A 13 -51.54 9.50 -16.48
CA VAL A 13 -51.17 8.23 -15.80
C VAL A 13 -49.89 7.65 -16.34
N MET A 14 -49.47 7.97 -17.58
CA MET A 14 -48.18 7.51 -18.13
C MET A 14 -46.98 8.37 -17.72
N LEU A 15 -47.20 9.58 -17.18
CA LEU A 15 -46.10 10.42 -16.72
C LEU A 15 -45.74 10.17 -15.22
N ALA A 16 -46.50 9.38 -14.50
CA ALA A 16 -46.29 9.06 -13.09
C ALA A 16 -45.49 7.75 -12.86
N MET A 17 -45.10 7.03 -13.89
CA MET A 17 -44.33 5.78 -13.76
C MET A 17 -42.84 5.90 -14.14
N CYS A 18 -42.30 7.11 -14.30
CA CYS A 18 -40.88 7.37 -14.47
C CYS A 18 -40.23 8.05 -13.26
N TRP A 19 -40.70 7.77 -12.07
CA TRP A 19 -39.89 7.98 -10.88
C TRP A 19 -38.96 6.76 -10.79
N GLY A 20 -37.84 6.83 -11.54
CA GLY A 20 -36.77 5.88 -11.38
C GLY A 20 -36.40 5.85 -9.89
N SER A 21 -36.37 4.66 -9.33
CA SER A 21 -35.72 4.43 -8.03
C SER A 21 -34.35 5.11 -8.11
N PRO A 22 -33.91 5.85 -7.09
CA PRO A 22 -32.54 6.31 -7.09
C PRO A 22 -31.66 5.10 -7.35
N LEU A 23 -30.83 5.14 -8.39
CA LEU A 23 -29.74 4.21 -8.56
C LEU A 23 -28.83 4.47 -7.35
N LEU A 24 -29.00 3.69 -6.28
CA LEU A 24 -28.03 3.64 -5.21
C LEU A 24 -26.73 3.21 -5.85
N ALA A 25 -25.68 4.01 -5.72
CA ALA A 25 -24.35 3.60 -6.09
C ALA A 25 -24.04 2.31 -5.30
N VAL A 26 -23.58 1.28 -6.01
CA VAL A 26 -23.21 0.03 -5.34
C VAL A 26 -21.88 0.30 -4.64
N ASP A 27 -21.85 0.04 -3.34
CA ASP A 27 -20.61 0.13 -2.56
C ASP A 27 -19.69 -1.05 -2.92
N LEU A 28 -18.50 -0.75 -3.42
CA LEU A 28 -17.52 -1.75 -3.83
C LEU A 28 -16.92 -2.51 -2.63
N LEU A 29 -16.98 -1.95 -1.43
CA LEU A 29 -16.59 -2.62 -0.18
C LEU A 29 -17.56 -3.75 0.22
N GLU A 30 -18.80 -3.72 -0.27
CA GLU A 30 -19.85 -4.71 0.00
C GLU A 30 -20.15 -5.60 -1.23
N LEU A 31 -19.44 -5.38 -2.34
CA LEU A 31 -19.61 -6.15 -3.57
C LEU A 31 -18.48 -7.18 -3.71
N PRO A 32 -18.76 -8.49 -3.64
CA PRO A 32 -17.72 -9.50 -3.84
C PRO A 32 -17.03 -9.40 -5.20
N ALA A 33 -15.74 -9.70 -5.25
CA ALA A 33 -14.96 -9.73 -6.48
C ALA A 33 -15.55 -10.72 -7.49
N VAL A 34 -15.67 -10.28 -8.75
CA VAL A 34 -16.24 -11.10 -9.82
C VAL A 34 -15.23 -12.15 -10.25
N GLN A 35 -15.65 -13.42 -10.24
CA GLN A 35 -14.82 -14.51 -10.77
C GLN A 35 -14.66 -14.40 -12.28
N SER A 36 -13.41 -14.47 -12.75
CA SER A 36 -13.05 -14.28 -14.16
C SER A 36 -12.00 -15.29 -14.59
N SER A 37 -12.20 -15.91 -15.75
CA SER A 37 -11.16 -16.73 -16.40
C SER A 37 -9.96 -15.92 -16.89
N LYS A 38 -10.01 -14.58 -16.77
CA LYS A 38 -8.96 -13.65 -17.14
C LYS A 38 -8.31 -12.97 -15.92
N ALA A 39 -8.50 -13.48 -14.72
CA ALA A 39 -7.93 -12.91 -13.50
C ALA A 39 -6.40 -12.78 -13.60
N THR A 40 -5.73 -13.72 -14.26
CA THR A 40 -4.28 -13.70 -14.50
C THR A 40 -3.80 -12.63 -15.50
N GLU A 41 -4.73 -12.03 -16.27
CA GLU A 41 -4.45 -10.94 -17.23
C GLU A 41 -4.82 -9.57 -16.66
N SER A 42 -5.43 -9.50 -15.47
CA SER A 42 -5.85 -8.28 -14.77
C SER A 42 -4.64 -7.42 -14.39
N LEU A 43 -4.87 -6.14 -14.10
CA LEU A 43 -3.85 -5.32 -13.45
C LEU A 43 -3.60 -5.86 -12.04
N LEU A 44 -2.39 -6.39 -11.82
CA LEU A 44 -1.92 -6.82 -10.51
C LEU A 44 -0.93 -5.79 -9.98
N LEU A 45 -1.01 -5.47 -8.68
CA LEU A 45 -0.18 -4.42 -8.07
C LEU A 45 0.92 -4.98 -7.18
N ASP A 46 0.70 -6.14 -6.57
CA ASP A 46 1.69 -6.76 -5.70
C ASP A 46 1.64 -8.29 -5.79
N VAL A 47 2.74 -8.93 -5.42
CA VAL A 47 2.89 -10.38 -5.34
C VAL A 47 3.81 -10.74 -4.18
N THR A 48 3.46 -11.78 -3.43
CA THR A 48 4.24 -12.27 -2.30
C THR A 48 4.35 -13.79 -2.32
N PRO A 49 5.50 -14.37 -1.91
CA PRO A 49 5.60 -15.80 -1.70
C PRO A 49 4.88 -16.20 -0.39
N ARG A 50 4.38 -17.42 -0.35
CA ARG A 50 3.90 -18.08 0.88
C ARG A 50 4.49 -19.48 1.02
N GLY A 51 5.80 -19.57 1.16
CA GLY A 51 6.61 -20.77 1.10
C GLY A 51 7.40 -20.86 -0.20
N ASP A 52 7.91 -22.05 -0.52
CA ASP A 52 8.90 -22.19 -1.58
C ASP A 52 8.29 -22.19 -3.00
N GLU A 53 7.08 -22.72 -3.17
CA GLU A 53 6.45 -22.94 -4.49
C GLU A 53 5.09 -22.23 -4.62
N ALA A 54 4.67 -21.47 -3.61
CA ALA A 54 3.36 -20.83 -3.64
C ALA A 54 3.45 -19.31 -3.64
N PHE A 55 2.58 -18.67 -4.43
CA PHE A 55 2.50 -17.22 -4.56
C PHE A 55 1.06 -16.72 -4.46
N VAL A 56 0.91 -15.51 -3.95
CA VAL A 56 -0.34 -14.77 -3.96
C VAL A 56 -0.11 -13.42 -4.61
N ALA A 57 -0.96 -13.05 -5.58
CA ALA A 57 -0.92 -11.75 -6.22
C ALA A 57 -2.26 -11.05 -6.13
N VAL A 58 -2.23 -9.71 -5.97
CA VAL A 58 -3.42 -8.88 -5.74
C VAL A 58 -3.47 -7.72 -6.72
N GLY A 59 -4.69 -7.21 -7.02
CA GLY A 59 -4.83 -6.11 -7.95
C GLY A 59 -6.23 -5.50 -8.06
N GLU A 60 -6.56 -5.07 -9.27
CA GLU A 60 -7.80 -4.34 -9.55
C GLU A 60 -9.06 -5.15 -9.24
N TYR A 61 -10.15 -4.45 -8.88
CA TYR A 61 -11.48 -5.03 -8.64
C TYR A 61 -11.52 -6.17 -7.63
N GLY A 62 -10.63 -6.15 -6.61
CA GLY A 62 -10.55 -7.20 -5.60
C GLY A 62 -9.98 -8.52 -6.13
N VAL A 63 -9.34 -8.51 -7.29
CA VAL A 63 -8.71 -9.73 -7.82
C VAL A 63 -7.55 -10.15 -6.92
N ILE A 64 -7.66 -11.36 -6.41
CA ILE A 64 -6.56 -12.11 -5.77
C ILE A 64 -6.43 -13.42 -6.51
N ILE A 65 -5.22 -13.78 -6.90
CA ILE A 65 -4.90 -15.05 -7.52
C ILE A 65 -3.83 -15.78 -6.72
N VAL A 66 -3.95 -17.09 -6.65
CA VAL A 66 -3.09 -18.00 -5.88
C VAL A 66 -2.48 -19.03 -6.80
N SER A 67 -1.19 -19.26 -6.67
CA SER A 67 -0.47 -20.37 -7.31
C SER A 67 0.11 -21.28 -6.25
N GLU A 68 0.05 -22.61 -6.50
CA GLU A 68 0.62 -23.64 -5.65
C GLU A 68 1.79 -24.39 -6.31
N ASP A 69 2.12 -24.01 -7.55
CA ASP A 69 3.04 -24.73 -8.43
C ASP A 69 4.15 -23.84 -9.00
N GLY A 70 4.62 -22.88 -8.20
CA GLY A 70 5.71 -21.99 -8.61
C GLY A 70 5.27 -20.87 -9.58
N GLY A 71 3.96 -20.64 -9.75
CA GLY A 71 3.46 -19.61 -10.67
C GLY A 71 3.16 -20.14 -12.07
N GLU A 72 3.14 -21.50 -12.26
CA GLU A 72 2.76 -22.11 -13.53
C GLU A 72 1.25 -22.00 -13.78
N THR A 73 0.45 -22.31 -12.75
CA THR A 73 -1.01 -22.16 -12.80
C THR A 73 -1.53 -21.29 -11.65
N TRP A 74 -2.68 -20.64 -11.88
CA TRP A 74 -3.28 -19.71 -10.94
C TRP A 74 -4.77 -19.92 -10.82
N GLU A 75 -5.26 -19.84 -9.59
CA GLU A 75 -6.68 -19.85 -9.26
C GLU A 75 -7.09 -18.51 -8.65
N GLN A 76 -8.26 -18.00 -9.01
CA GLN A 76 -8.79 -16.79 -8.41
C GLN A 76 -9.45 -17.10 -7.07
N ALA A 77 -9.05 -16.38 -6.02
CA ALA A 77 -9.58 -16.48 -4.67
C ALA A 77 -11.00 -15.93 -4.52
N SER A 78 -11.68 -16.30 -3.44
CA SER A 78 -12.93 -15.69 -3.01
C SER A 78 -12.68 -14.46 -2.15
N VAL A 79 -13.10 -13.28 -2.62
CA VAL A 79 -12.84 -11.97 -2.00
C VAL A 79 -14.15 -11.22 -1.79
N PRO A 80 -14.45 -10.69 -0.57
CA PRO A 80 -15.74 -10.07 -0.24
C PRO A 80 -15.92 -8.64 -0.76
N ALA A 81 -14.90 -8.04 -1.38
CA ALA A 81 -14.90 -6.66 -1.86
C ALA A 81 -14.34 -6.54 -3.29
N SER A 82 -14.74 -5.52 -4.03
CA SER A 82 -14.32 -5.25 -5.42
C SER A 82 -13.48 -3.98 -5.56
N VAL A 83 -12.81 -3.54 -4.50
CA VAL A 83 -11.89 -2.39 -4.54
C VAL A 83 -10.51 -2.82 -5.03
N MET A 84 -9.70 -1.86 -5.47
CA MET A 84 -8.32 -2.12 -5.87
C MET A 84 -7.47 -2.51 -4.65
N LEU A 85 -6.77 -3.63 -4.73
CA LEU A 85 -5.81 -4.10 -3.73
C LEU A 85 -4.41 -3.69 -4.14
N THR A 86 -3.65 -3.12 -3.20
CA THR A 86 -2.35 -2.45 -3.44
C THR A 86 -1.16 -3.21 -2.89
N GLY A 87 -1.39 -4.02 -1.85
CA GLY A 87 -0.33 -4.79 -1.19
C GLY A 87 -0.83 -6.09 -0.59
N VAL A 88 0.06 -7.08 -0.48
CA VAL A 88 -0.22 -8.39 0.13
C VAL A 88 1.01 -8.90 0.87
N TYR A 89 0.79 -9.50 2.05
CA TYR A 89 1.87 -10.03 2.87
C TYR A 89 1.45 -11.32 3.59
N PHE A 90 2.32 -12.32 3.57
CA PHE A 90 2.14 -13.61 4.25
C PHE A 90 3.31 -13.87 5.21
N PRO A 91 3.15 -13.71 6.53
CA PRO A 91 4.18 -14.10 7.50
C PRO A 91 4.29 -15.62 7.65
N THR A 92 3.26 -16.37 7.28
CA THR A 92 3.24 -17.85 7.26
C THR A 92 2.56 -18.35 5.99
N ALA A 93 2.70 -19.63 5.67
CA ALA A 93 2.06 -20.22 4.49
C ALA A 93 0.52 -20.21 4.53
N GLN A 94 -0.09 -20.04 5.69
CA GLN A 94 -1.55 -20.11 5.87
C GLN A 94 -2.20 -18.76 6.09
N LYS A 95 -1.56 -17.86 6.86
CA LYS A 95 -2.12 -16.57 7.23
C LYS A 95 -1.50 -15.44 6.46
N GLY A 96 -2.34 -14.59 5.89
CA GLY A 96 -1.91 -13.42 5.13
C GLY A 96 -2.91 -12.28 5.18
N TRP A 97 -2.41 -11.09 4.86
CA TRP A 97 -3.19 -9.85 4.81
C TRP A 97 -3.02 -9.18 3.45
N ALA A 98 -4.13 -8.66 2.93
CA ALA A 98 -4.15 -7.82 1.75
C ALA A 98 -4.77 -6.47 2.11
N VAL A 99 -4.20 -5.40 1.56
CA VAL A 99 -4.64 -4.03 1.81
C VAL A 99 -4.95 -3.34 0.49
N GLY A 100 -5.78 -2.28 0.55
CA GLY A 100 -6.15 -1.61 -0.68
C GLY A 100 -6.85 -0.27 -0.51
N HIS A 101 -7.48 0.14 -1.59
CA HIS A 101 -8.28 1.35 -1.64
C HIS A 101 -9.41 1.29 -0.61
N ASP A 102 -9.96 2.45 -0.31
CA ASP A 102 -11.08 2.63 0.59
C ASP A 102 -10.83 2.06 2.00
N GLY A 103 -9.56 2.12 2.46
CA GLY A 103 -9.16 1.69 3.80
C GLY A 103 -9.30 0.20 4.07
N LEU A 104 -9.41 -0.62 3.01
CA LEU A 104 -9.69 -2.05 3.15
C LEU A 104 -8.49 -2.84 3.66
N ILE A 105 -8.72 -3.66 4.70
CA ILE A 105 -7.82 -4.72 5.16
C ILE A 105 -8.57 -6.04 5.11
N LEU A 106 -8.01 -7.00 4.37
CA LEU A 106 -8.48 -8.37 4.27
C LEU A 106 -7.50 -9.32 4.96
N HIS A 107 -8.03 -10.41 5.50
CA HIS A 107 -7.27 -11.49 6.11
C HIS A 107 -7.65 -12.83 5.49
N SER A 108 -6.66 -13.68 5.27
CA SER A 108 -6.82 -15.08 4.90
C SER A 108 -6.20 -15.98 5.95
N SER A 109 -6.84 -17.11 6.23
CA SER A 109 -6.35 -18.17 7.13
C SER A 109 -6.14 -19.52 6.42
N ASP A 110 -6.33 -19.54 5.09
CA ASP A 110 -6.27 -20.75 4.24
C ASP A 110 -5.29 -20.62 3.07
N GLY A 111 -4.23 -19.79 3.24
CA GLY A 111 -3.22 -19.60 2.23
C GLY A 111 -3.65 -18.71 1.06
N GLY A 112 -4.64 -17.85 1.26
CA GLY A 112 -5.08 -16.87 0.25
C GLY A 112 -6.22 -17.35 -0.64
N HIS A 113 -6.79 -18.54 -0.42
CA HIS A 113 -7.92 -19.03 -1.23
C HIS A 113 -9.24 -18.34 -0.89
N SER A 114 -9.42 -17.94 0.37
CA SER A 114 -10.55 -17.13 0.79
C SER A 114 -10.13 -16.02 1.74
N TRP A 115 -10.87 -14.91 1.71
CA TRP A 115 -10.56 -13.70 2.43
C TRP A 115 -11.77 -13.18 3.18
N GLU A 116 -11.54 -12.62 4.35
CA GLU A 116 -12.53 -11.93 5.17
C GLU A 116 -12.08 -10.48 5.46
N LYS A 117 -13.04 -9.58 5.59
CA LYS A 117 -12.79 -8.18 5.88
C LYS A 117 -12.53 -7.99 7.38
N GLN A 118 -11.39 -7.39 7.75
CA GLN A 118 -11.05 -7.04 9.13
C GLN A 118 -11.25 -5.56 9.42
N LEU A 119 -11.00 -4.69 8.42
CA LEU A 119 -11.20 -3.24 8.51
C LEU A 119 -11.65 -2.72 7.14
N ASP A 120 -12.43 -1.65 7.14
CA ASP A 120 -12.71 -0.85 5.96
C ASP A 120 -12.65 0.66 6.28
N GLY A 121 -12.78 1.47 5.24
CA GLY A 121 -12.61 2.91 5.37
C GLY A 121 -13.72 3.60 6.17
N TYR A 122 -14.89 3.00 6.33
CA TYR A 122 -15.91 3.52 7.24
C TYR A 122 -15.43 3.44 8.68
N GLN A 123 -14.97 2.26 9.10
CA GLN A 123 -14.40 2.05 10.44
C GLN A 123 -13.11 2.86 10.64
N LEU A 124 -12.30 3.04 9.58
CA LEU A 124 -11.10 3.85 9.63
C LEU A 124 -11.43 5.34 9.81
N ASN A 125 -12.42 5.87 9.09
CA ASN A 125 -12.88 7.25 9.25
C ASN A 125 -13.41 7.50 10.66
N ASP A 126 -14.17 6.55 11.24
CA ASP A 126 -14.64 6.64 12.63
C ASP A 126 -13.46 6.71 13.62
N GLN A 127 -12.38 5.95 13.39
CA GLN A 127 -11.17 6.01 14.23
C GLN A 127 -10.44 7.35 14.08
N ILE A 128 -10.33 7.88 12.84
CA ILE A 128 -9.71 9.18 12.57
C ILE A 128 -10.48 10.28 13.27
N LEU A 129 -11.81 10.28 13.16
CA LEU A 129 -12.68 11.24 13.82
C LEU A 129 -12.51 11.19 15.36
N ALA A 130 -12.56 10.00 15.95
CA ALA A 130 -12.38 9.82 17.40
C ALA A 130 -10.99 10.29 17.90
N VAL A 131 -9.94 10.12 17.07
CA VAL A 131 -8.60 10.65 17.40
C VAL A 131 -8.60 12.18 17.32
N ALA A 132 -9.18 12.78 16.28
CA ALA A 132 -9.26 14.22 16.11
C ALA A 132 -10.05 14.88 17.25
N GLU A 133 -11.20 14.33 17.63
CA GLU A 133 -12.01 14.79 18.77
C GLU A 133 -11.20 14.80 20.07
N ARG A 134 -10.44 13.73 20.33
CA ARG A 134 -9.60 13.62 21.52
C ARG A 134 -8.48 14.66 21.54
N ILE A 135 -7.84 14.93 20.39
CA ILE A 135 -6.77 15.93 20.28
C ILE A 135 -7.32 17.32 20.53
N VAL A 136 -8.48 17.68 19.99
CA VAL A 136 -9.16 18.95 20.24
C VAL A 136 -9.48 19.12 21.73
N GLU A 137 -10.02 18.08 22.38
CA GLU A 137 -10.34 18.12 23.81
C GLU A 137 -9.08 18.33 24.67
N GLN A 138 -7.99 17.66 24.30
CA GLN A 138 -6.69 17.80 24.99
C GLN A 138 -6.14 19.23 24.90
N HIS A 139 -6.07 19.81 23.69
CA HIS A 139 -5.55 21.17 23.52
C HIS A 139 -6.49 22.23 24.10
N ARG A 140 -7.81 22.01 24.04
CA ARG A 140 -8.77 22.89 24.72
C ARG A 140 -8.56 22.91 26.23
N ALA A 141 -8.36 21.76 26.87
CA ALA A 141 -8.07 21.66 28.28
C ALA A 141 -6.73 22.34 28.64
N GLU A 142 -5.73 22.28 27.76
CA GLU A 142 -4.44 22.95 27.94
C GLU A 142 -4.60 24.49 27.89
N VAL A 143 -5.32 25.03 26.91
CA VAL A 143 -5.63 26.45 26.81
C VAL A 143 -6.38 26.93 28.06
N GLU A 144 -7.43 26.21 28.50
CA GLU A 144 -8.19 26.53 29.70
C GLU A 144 -7.32 26.55 30.95
N ALA A 145 -6.39 25.58 31.08
CA ALA A 145 -5.46 25.51 32.20
C ALA A 145 -4.49 26.70 32.24
N LEU A 146 -3.94 27.08 31.08
CA LEU A 146 -3.05 28.24 30.97
C LEU A 146 -3.77 29.56 31.26
N GLN A 147 -5.00 29.72 30.78
CA GLN A 147 -5.83 30.90 31.05
C GLN A 147 -6.24 31.02 32.53
N ALA A 148 -6.37 29.91 33.25
CA ALA A 148 -6.75 29.88 34.67
C ALA A 148 -5.54 30.04 35.62
N ALA A 149 -4.29 30.07 35.12
CA ALA A 149 -3.09 30.21 35.92
C ALA A 149 -3.03 31.62 36.62
N GLU A 150 -2.46 31.69 37.81
CA GLU A 150 -2.29 32.96 38.56
C GLU A 150 -1.36 33.95 37.81
N GLU A 151 -0.33 33.41 37.13
CA GLU A 151 0.51 34.14 36.18
C GLU A 151 0.38 33.46 34.80
N VAL A 152 -0.16 34.19 33.85
CA VAL A 152 -0.36 33.69 32.47
C VAL A 152 0.95 33.84 31.72
N ASP A 153 1.51 32.72 31.21
CA ASP A 153 2.58 32.74 30.26
C ASP A 153 1.94 33.01 28.85
N GLU A 154 2.08 34.25 28.38
CA GLU A 154 1.47 34.69 27.12
C GLU A 154 2.01 33.91 25.91
N TYR A 155 3.30 33.50 25.89
CA TYR A 155 3.87 32.71 24.80
C TYR A 155 3.35 31.26 24.82
N ALA A 156 3.30 30.63 25.99
CA ALA A 156 2.72 29.29 26.10
C ALA A 156 1.25 29.26 25.75
N LEU A 157 0.51 30.31 26.08
CA LEU A 157 -0.91 30.44 25.73
C LEU A 157 -1.08 30.62 24.21
N GLU A 158 -0.29 31.45 23.55
CA GLU A 158 -0.32 31.64 22.09
C GLU A 158 0.00 30.34 21.35
N ASP A 159 1.03 29.59 21.79
CA ASP A 159 1.36 28.29 21.23
C ASP A 159 0.22 27.26 21.43
N ALA A 160 -0.40 27.22 22.59
CA ALA A 160 -1.50 26.30 22.88
C ALA A 160 -2.79 26.66 22.07
N GLU A 161 -3.08 27.94 21.91
CA GLU A 161 -4.20 28.42 21.08
C GLU A 161 -3.97 28.07 19.59
N PHE A 162 -2.73 28.20 19.09
CA PHE A 162 -2.37 27.79 17.75
C PHE A 162 -2.54 26.26 17.53
N LEU A 163 -2.08 25.44 18.47
CA LEU A 163 -2.27 23.99 18.39
C LEU A 163 -3.74 23.58 18.47
N LEU A 164 -4.55 24.30 19.21
CA LEU A 164 -5.99 24.09 19.25
C LEU A 164 -6.66 24.42 17.92
N GLU A 165 -6.28 25.52 17.26
CA GLU A 165 -6.79 25.90 15.94
C GLU A 165 -6.42 24.85 14.88
N GLU A 166 -5.19 24.35 14.88
CA GLU A 166 -4.76 23.24 13.98
C GLU A 166 -5.56 21.95 14.27
N ALA A 167 -5.80 21.62 15.54
CA ALA A 167 -6.58 20.44 15.90
C ALA A 167 -8.07 20.57 15.48
N GLU A 168 -8.68 21.76 15.62
CA GLU A 168 -10.04 22.01 15.16
C GLU A 168 -10.16 21.93 13.63
N PHE A 169 -9.17 22.38 12.89
CA PHE A 169 -9.10 22.21 11.44
C PHE A 169 -8.99 20.73 11.03
N MET A 170 -8.17 19.92 11.75
CA MET A 170 -8.09 18.49 11.51
C MET A 170 -9.43 17.78 11.82
N LEU A 171 -10.14 18.21 12.87
CA LEU A 171 -11.46 17.67 13.22
C LEU A 171 -12.50 17.97 12.14
N GLU A 172 -12.50 19.18 11.56
CA GLU A 172 -13.37 19.52 10.43
C GLU A 172 -13.10 18.57 9.24
N GLY A 173 -11.83 18.37 8.86
CA GLY A 173 -11.45 17.43 7.81
C GLY A 173 -11.86 15.98 8.10
N ALA A 174 -11.70 15.51 9.34
CA ALA A 174 -12.12 14.17 9.74
C ALA A 174 -13.67 13.99 9.67
N THR A 175 -14.41 15.05 10.00
CA THR A 175 -15.87 15.06 9.89
C THR A 175 -16.31 15.00 8.42
N ASP A 176 -15.67 15.78 7.55
CA ASP A 176 -15.94 15.76 6.11
C ASP A 176 -15.64 14.38 5.49
N ASP A 177 -14.59 13.71 5.95
CA ASP A 177 -14.23 12.34 5.48
C ASP A 177 -15.30 11.30 5.87
N VAL A 178 -15.92 11.42 7.05
CA VAL A 178 -17.05 10.55 7.44
C VAL A 178 -18.24 10.76 6.52
N ASP A 179 -18.55 12.01 6.17
CA ASP A 179 -19.67 12.35 5.28
C ASP A 179 -19.37 11.95 3.81
N ALA A 180 -18.12 12.07 3.36
CA ALA A 180 -17.69 11.70 2.00
C ALA A 180 -17.62 10.19 1.80
N GLY A 181 -17.42 9.42 2.87
CA GLY A 181 -17.18 7.97 2.84
C GLY A 181 -15.70 7.60 2.67
N PRO A 182 -15.40 6.30 2.47
CA PRO A 182 -14.04 5.80 2.43
C PRO A 182 -13.31 6.25 1.17
N VAL A 183 -12.20 6.98 1.33
CA VAL A 183 -11.40 7.53 0.23
C VAL A 183 -9.89 7.37 0.42
N ARG A 184 -9.46 6.80 1.55
CA ARG A 184 -8.04 6.74 1.93
C ARG A 184 -7.44 5.37 1.58
N PRO A 185 -6.57 5.26 0.52
CA PRO A 185 -5.91 4.00 0.21
C PRO A 185 -4.87 3.63 1.26
N LEU A 186 -4.86 2.36 1.63
CA LEU A 186 -3.75 1.67 2.26
C LEU A 186 -2.81 1.18 1.16
N LEU A 187 -1.48 1.23 1.36
CA LEU A 187 -0.51 1.06 0.28
C LEU A 187 0.44 -0.13 0.49
N GLY A 188 0.71 -0.51 1.74
CA GLY A 188 1.60 -1.62 2.05
C GLY A 188 1.30 -2.22 3.41
N ALA A 189 1.71 -3.48 3.60
CA ALA A 189 1.59 -4.23 4.84
C ALA A 189 2.87 -4.99 5.14
N TRP A 190 3.20 -5.11 6.41
CA TRP A 190 4.27 -5.97 6.91
C TRP A 190 3.87 -6.58 8.25
N PHE A 191 4.19 -7.85 8.45
CA PHE A 191 3.92 -8.56 9.68
C PHE A 191 5.17 -9.22 10.22
N GLN A 192 5.42 -9.05 11.52
CA GLN A 192 6.48 -9.74 12.22
C GLN A 192 6.16 -11.22 12.39
N ASP A 193 4.90 -11.50 12.68
CA ASP A 193 4.33 -12.83 12.88
C ASP A 193 2.82 -12.81 12.63
N GLU A 194 2.10 -13.89 12.94
CA GLU A 194 0.65 -14.00 12.74
C GLU A 194 -0.20 -13.07 13.63
N ASN A 195 0.40 -12.37 14.59
CA ASN A 195 -0.32 -11.53 15.54
C ASN A 195 0.03 -10.05 15.37
N ARG A 196 1.31 -9.73 15.12
CA ARG A 196 1.78 -8.35 15.09
C ARG A 196 2.16 -7.92 13.68
N GLY A 197 1.54 -6.83 13.23
CA GLY A 197 1.82 -6.25 11.93
C GLY A 197 1.48 -4.76 11.87
N PHE A 198 1.95 -4.15 10.79
CA PHE A 198 1.70 -2.76 10.44
C PHE A 198 1.15 -2.66 9.02
N VAL A 199 0.29 -1.67 8.83
CA VAL A 199 -0.20 -1.25 7.52
C VAL A 199 0.08 0.23 7.37
N VAL A 200 0.59 0.60 6.19
CA VAL A 200 0.91 1.99 5.82
C VAL A 200 0.02 2.45 4.68
N GLY A 201 -0.21 3.75 4.57
CA GLY A 201 -1.11 4.27 3.55
C GLY A 201 -0.93 5.76 3.23
N SER A 202 -1.89 6.28 2.48
CA SER A 202 -1.94 7.68 2.12
C SER A 202 -2.12 8.57 3.36
N TYR A 203 -1.74 9.83 3.23
CA TYR A 203 -1.93 10.85 4.27
C TYR A 203 -1.33 10.47 5.63
N GLY A 204 -0.13 9.85 5.62
CA GLY A 204 0.60 9.49 6.83
C GLY A 204 -0.03 8.37 7.65
N MET A 205 -0.96 7.60 7.09
CA MET A 205 -1.60 6.52 7.84
C MET A 205 -0.63 5.41 8.20
N LEU A 206 -0.55 5.15 9.49
CA LEU A 206 0.11 3.99 10.08
C LEU A 206 -0.87 3.30 11.02
N LEU A 207 -1.20 2.05 10.71
CA LEU A 207 -2.05 1.18 11.52
C LEU A 207 -1.22 0.05 12.11
N GLU A 208 -1.50 -0.34 13.36
CA GLU A 208 -0.89 -1.48 14.03
C GLU A 208 -1.95 -2.47 14.49
N THR A 209 -1.67 -3.74 14.34
CA THR A 209 -2.34 -4.82 15.08
C THR A 209 -1.35 -5.58 15.95
N THR A 210 -1.81 -6.09 17.09
CA THR A 210 -1.06 -6.97 17.99
C THR A 210 -1.80 -8.28 18.28
N ASP A 211 -2.93 -8.50 17.61
CA ASP A 211 -3.84 -9.63 17.83
C ASP A 211 -4.32 -10.30 16.51
N GLY A 212 -3.51 -10.18 15.45
CA GLY A 212 -3.79 -10.79 14.15
C GLY A 212 -4.91 -10.09 13.39
N GLY A 213 -5.12 -8.78 13.66
CA GLY A 213 -6.13 -7.96 12.99
C GLY A 213 -7.53 -8.08 13.59
N ALA A 214 -7.69 -8.71 14.78
CA ALA A 214 -8.94 -8.62 15.52
C ALA A 214 -9.23 -7.16 15.92
N ASN A 215 -8.15 -6.38 16.16
CA ASN A 215 -8.20 -4.95 16.35
C ASN A 215 -7.09 -4.27 15.53
N TRP A 216 -7.45 -3.20 14.82
CA TRP A 216 -6.54 -2.31 14.13
C TRP A 216 -6.56 -0.94 14.79
N ASN A 217 -5.39 -0.42 15.15
CA ASN A 217 -5.25 0.85 15.84
C ASN A 217 -4.50 1.84 14.96
N LEU A 218 -5.06 3.04 14.78
CA LEU A 218 -4.36 4.15 14.13
C LEU A 218 -3.28 4.68 15.08
N VAL A 219 -2.01 4.63 14.65
CA VAL A 219 -0.82 5.02 15.43
C VAL A 219 0.06 6.01 14.66
N SER A 220 -0.54 6.80 13.79
CA SER A 220 0.14 7.79 12.93
C SER A 220 0.88 8.86 13.73
N ASP A 221 0.45 9.14 14.95
CA ASP A 221 1.11 10.05 15.89
C ASP A 221 2.56 9.65 16.22
N ARG A 222 2.89 8.37 16.09
CA ARG A 222 4.26 7.87 16.31
C ARG A 222 5.26 8.30 15.24
N ILE A 223 4.80 8.70 14.05
CA ILE A 223 5.68 9.12 12.92
C ILE A 223 6.26 10.52 13.14
N GLY A 224 5.60 11.35 13.95
CA GLY A 224 6.11 12.69 14.30
C GLY A 224 6.16 13.69 13.16
N SER A 225 5.55 13.40 12.01
CA SER A 225 5.47 14.32 10.88
C SER A 225 4.20 15.17 10.96
N ALA A 226 4.36 16.49 11.04
CA ALA A 226 3.23 17.42 10.91
C ALA A 226 2.61 17.40 9.49
N GLN A 227 3.33 16.87 8.51
CA GLN A 227 2.88 16.77 7.13
C GLN A 227 2.42 15.34 6.85
N ALA A 228 1.16 15.19 6.45
CA ALA A 228 0.53 13.91 6.17
C ALA A 228 0.99 13.32 4.82
N PHE A 229 2.30 13.08 4.64
CA PHE A 229 2.87 12.49 3.44
C PHE A 229 2.47 11.02 3.28
N HIS A 230 2.36 10.57 2.04
CA HIS A 230 2.07 9.16 1.74
C HIS A 230 3.21 8.26 2.22
N LEU A 231 2.84 7.17 2.90
CA LEU A 231 3.70 6.08 3.30
C LEU A 231 3.51 4.93 2.31
N ASN A 232 4.49 4.74 1.41
CA ASN A 232 4.29 3.90 0.22
C ASN A 232 4.58 2.41 0.44
N GLN A 233 5.59 2.09 1.26
CA GLN A 233 5.97 0.71 1.57
C GLN A 233 6.56 0.63 2.96
N ILE A 234 6.33 -0.46 3.66
CA ILE A 234 7.00 -0.80 4.92
C ILE A 234 7.78 -2.11 4.75
N VAL A 235 9.03 -2.14 5.23
CA VAL A 235 9.91 -3.31 5.19
C VAL A 235 10.66 -3.47 6.50
N ALA A 236 11.12 -4.69 6.79
CA ALA A 236 11.97 -4.98 7.95
C ALA A 236 13.34 -5.48 7.52
N ALA A 237 14.37 -4.97 8.18
CA ALA A 237 15.72 -5.49 8.08
C ALA A 237 15.92 -6.73 8.96
N PRO A 238 16.96 -7.56 8.71
CA PRO A 238 17.23 -8.78 9.47
C PRO A 238 17.40 -8.57 10.97
N ASP A 239 17.85 -7.40 11.38
CA ASP A 239 18.03 -7.02 12.80
C ASP A 239 16.72 -6.55 13.48
N GLY A 240 15.61 -6.53 12.74
CA GLY A 240 14.30 -6.12 13.23
C GLY A 240 14.04 -4.61 13.12
N THR A 241 14.97 -3.83 12.58
CA THR A 241 14.74 -2.42 12.25
C THR A 241 13.70 -2.31 11.13
N LEU A 242 12.70 -1.45 11.32
CA LEU A 242 11.66 -1.20 10.31
C LEU A 242 11.99 0.07 9.53
N PHE A 243 11.68 0.05 8.24
CA PHE A 243 11.80 1.21 7.36
C PHE A 243 10.52 1.43 6.59
N ILE A 244 10.15 2.70 6.37
CA ILE A 244 9.03 3.10 5.51
C ILE A 244 9.57 4.01 4.42
N ALA A 245 9.26 3.69 3.16
CA ALA A 245 9.48 4.58 2.03
C ALA A 245 8.33 5.58 1.94
N GLY A 246 8.65 6.87 1.87
CA GLY A 246 7.66 7.94 1.89
C GLY A 246 7.70 8.88 0.68
N GLU A 247 6.71 9.73 0.65
CA GLU A 247 6.63 10.87 -0.27
C GLU A 247 7.65 11.96 0.13
N SER A 248 7.91 12.92 -0.77
CA SER A 248 8.83 14.06 -0.56
C SER A 248 10.26 13.67 -0.17
N GLY A 249 10.70 12.45 -0.52
CA GLY A 249 12.05 11.96 -0.29
C GLY A 249 12.32 11.49 1.14
N PHE A 250 11.30 11.40 1.97
CA PHE A 250 11.46 10.90 3.32
C PHE A 250 11.54 9.37 3.37
N VAL A 251 12.39 8.91 4.27
CA VAL A 251 12.43 7.54 4.76
C VAL A 251 12.20 7.59 6.26
N TYR A 252 11.41 6.70 6.79
CA TYR A 252 11.19 6.62 8.24
C TYR A 252 11.82 5.34 8.76
N ARG A 253 12.44 5.42 9.94
CA ARG A 253 13.12 4.30 10.61
C ARG A 253 12.59 4.09 12.00
N SER A 254 12.32 2.85 12.38
CA SER A 254 12.05 2.47 13.76
C SER A 254 13.01 1.39 14.22
N MET A 255 13.74 1.65 15.30
CA MET A 255 14.64 0.69 15.94
C MET A 255 14.02 0.01 17.17
N ASP A 256 12.78 0.34 17.50
CA ASP A 256 12.03 -0.14 18.67
C ASP A 256 10.74 -0.88 18.30
N ARG A 257 10.74 -1.50 17.10
CA ARG A 257 9.61 -2.28 16.58
C ARG A 257 8.33 -1.45 16.39
N GLY A 258 8.44 -0.21 15.87
CA GLY A 258 7.31 0.64 15.52
C GLY A 258 6.70 1.42 16.70
N GLN A 259 7.39 1.52 17.85
CA GLN A 259 6.92 2.35 18.97
C GLN A 259 7.24 3.84 18.73
N SER A 260 8.37 4.11 18.06
CA SER A 260 8.75 5.45 17.61
C SER A 260 9.46 5.38 16.25
N TRP A 261 9.47 6.51 15.53
CA TRP A 261 10.03 6.58 14.19
C TRP A 261 10.90 7.83 14.04
N ASP A 262 12.13 7.63 13.55
CA ASP A 262 13.01 8.69 13.11
C ASP A 262 12.66 9.08 11.67
N ILE A 263 12.64 10.37 11.37
CA ILE A 263 12.50 10.88 9.99
C ILE A 263 13.91 11.04 9.41
N LEU A 264 14.18 10.36 8.30
CA LEU A 264 15.45 10.38 7.59
C LEU A 264 15.28 11.17 6.29
N GLU A 265 16.25 12.05 5.99
CA GLU A 265 16.23 12.92 4.82
C GLU A 265 17.40 12.60 3.88
N PRO A 266 17.23 11.72 2.90
CA PRO A 266 18.27 11.39 1.91
C PRO A 266 18.74 12.55 1.03
N GLY A 267 18.08 13.71 1.08
CA GLY A 267 18.39 14.88 0.25
C GLY A 267 17.72 14.84 -1.13
N TYR A 268 16.53 14.26 -1.19
CA TYR A 268 15.68 14.13 -2.39
C TYR A 268 14.28 14.69 -2.10
N GLU A 269 13.66 15.38 -3.07
CA GLU A 269 12.35 16.00 -2.90
C GLU A 269 11.21 15.25 -3.62
N GLY A 270 11.49 14.07 -4.20
CA GLY A 270 10.49 13.24 -4.87
C GLY A 270 10.13 12.00 -4.05
N SER A 271 9.09 11.25 -4.49
CA SER A 271 8.61 10.07 -3.78
C SER A 271 9.53 8.87 -3.95
N PHE A 272 9.84 8.19 -2.85
CA PHE A 272 10.31 6.81 -2.84
C PHE A 272 9.10 5.87 -2.84
N TYR A 273 9.09 4.92 -3.77
CA TYR A 273 8.04 3.90 -3.85
C TYR A 273 8.39 2.64 -3.08
N GLY A 274 9.67 2.43 -2.78
CA GLY A 274 10.06 1.30 -1.96
C GLY A 274 11.52 1.32 -1.55
N ILE A 275 11.86 0.38 -0.66
CA ILE A 275 13.19 0.11 -0.15
C ILE A 275 13.50 -1.37 -0.33
N VAL A 276 14.64 -1.68 -0.93
CA VAL A 276 15.21 -3.03 -0.93
C VAL A 276 16.23 -3.12 0.20
N ILE A 277 16.07 -4.14 1.04
CA ILE A 277 17.07 -4.52 2.03
C ILE A 277 18.00 -5.54 1.38
N VAL A 278 19.28 -5.21 1.26
CA VAL A 278 20.29 -6.05 0.63
C VAL A 278 21.26 -6.57 1.68
N PRO A 279 21.16 -7.83 2.13
CA PRO A 279 22.08 -8.38 3.12
C PRO A 279 23.52 -8.37 2.61
N ASP A 280 24.49 -7.97 3.44
CA ASP A 280 25.91 -7.98 3.08
C ASP A 280 26.63 -9.31 3.42
N GLY A 281 25.89 -10.26 3.98
CA GLY A 281 26.38 -11.57 4.43
C GLY A 281 27.18 -11.54 5.75
N ARG A 282 27.18 -10.43 6.51
CA ARG A 282 27.91 -10.23 7.78
C ARG A 282 27.07 -9.58 8.89
N ASP A 283 25.80 -9.86 8.96
CA ASP A 283 24.85 -9.26 9.90
C ASP A 283 24.60 -7.75 9.67
N ASP A 284 25.01 -7.20 8.53
CA ASP A 284 24.72 -5.84 8.08
C ASP A 284 23.98 -5.85 6.74
N TYR A 285 23.54 -4.70 6.29
CA TYR A 285 22.76 -4.60 5.03
C TYR A 285 22.90 -3.21 4.40
N GLU A 286 22.77 -3.19 3.07
CA GLU A 286 22.53 -1.98 2.30
C GLU A 286 21.03 -1.71 2.26
N LEU A 287 20.63 -0.46 2.50
CA LEU A 287 19.33 0.06 2.15
C LEU A 287 19.40 0.64 0.75
N LEU A 288 18.47 0.29 -0.12
CA LEU A 288 18.37 0.83 -1.46
C LEU A 288 16.96 1.40 -1.68
N ALA A 289 16.79 2.71 -1.47
CA ALA A 289 15.54 3.41 -1.70
C ALA A 289 15.40 3.80 -3.17
N TYR A 290 14.27 3.48 -3.79
CA TYR A 290 14.00 3.71 -5.21
C TYR A 290 12.64 4.36 -5.43
N GLY A 291 12.50 5.10 -6.54
CA GLY A 291 11.22 5.75 -6.80
C GLY A 291 11.12 6.55 -8.10
N LEU A 292 10.52 7.71 -7.96
CA LEU A 292 10.13 8.57 -9.06
C LEU A 292 11.32 8.98 -9.94
N ARG A 293 11.14 8.93 -11.27
CA ARG A 293 12.14 9.34 -12.27
C ARG A 293 13.47 8.60 -12.20
N GLY A 294 13.47 7.33 -11.74
CA GLY A 294 14.67 6.51 -11.64
C GLY A 294 15.63 6.91 -10.52
N ASN A 295 15.20 7.76 -9.60
CA ASN A 295 16.04 8.12 -8.47
C ASN A 295 16.25 6.91 -7.56
N LEU A 296 17.50 6.76 -7.13
CA LEU A 296 18.02 5.63 -6.38
C LEU A 296 19.02 6.14 -5.35
N PHE A 297 18.84 5.75 -4.09
CA PHE A 297 19.67 6.15 -2.97
C PHE A 297 20.07 4.93 -2.16
N SER A 298 21.35 4.87 -1.77
CA SER A 298 21.93 3.79 -0.97
C SER A 298 22.41 4.31 0.37
N SER A 299 22.15 3.54 1.43
CA SER A 299 22.73 3.73 2.75
C SER A 299 23.34 2.44 3.26
N MET A 300 24.53 2.55 3.86
CA MET A 300 25.28 1.44 4.46
C MET A 300 25.33 1.53 6.00
N ASP A 301 24.64 2.50 6.58
CA ASP A 301 24.64 2.84 8.00
C ASP A 301 23.22 2.99 8.57
N LYS A 302 22.30 2.14 8.10
CA LYS A 302 20.89 2.08 8.52
C LYS A 302 20.12 3.38 8.29
N GLY A 303 20.54 4.17 7.30
CA GLY A 303 19.89 5.41 6.92
C GLY A 303 20.46 6.68 7.57
N ASP A 304 21.55 6.60 8.34
CA ASP A 304 22.17 7.77 8.94
C ASP A 304 22.84 8.65 7.87
N SER A 305 23.33 8.05 6.79
CA SER A 305 23.81 8.77 5.61
C SER A 305 23.37 8.09 4.30
N TRP A 306 23.25 8.88 3.24
CA TRP A 306 22.75 8.40 1.95
C TRP A 306 23.64 8.85 0.79
N LEU A 307 23.82 7.96 -0.18
CA LEU A 307 24.50 8.22 -1.44
C LEU A 307 23.53 8.04 -2.60
N GLN A 308 23.37 9.08 -3.42
CA GLN A 308 22.62 8.94 -4.66
C GLN A 308 23.40 8.09 -5.66
N LEU A 309 22.76 7.07 -6.22
CA LEU A 309 23.31 6.17 -7.23
C LEU A 309 22.76 6.51 -8.61
N ASP A 310 23.57 6.30 -9.64
CA ASP A 310 23.11 6.34 -11.04
C ASP A 310 22.40 5.03 -11.39
N SER A 311 21.10 5.08 -11.55
CA SER A 311 20.29 3.94 -12.01
C SER A 311 20.40 3.70 -13.53
N GLY A 312 21.01 4.62 -14.29
CA GLY A 312 21.09 4.59 -15.75
C GLY A 312 19.75 4.87 -16.45
N THR A 313 18.74 5.38 -15.72
CA THR A 313 17.41 5.63 -16.27
C THR A 313 16.73 6.84 -15.63
N THR A 314 15.77 7.43 -16.35
CA THR A 314 14.81 8.42 -15.81
C THR A 314 13.39 7.86 -15.71
N VAL A 315 13.23 6.57 -15.90
CA VAL A 315 11.95 5.89 -15.78
C VAL A 315 11.65 5.63 -14.31
N THR A 316 10.41 5.84 -13.90
CA THR A 316 9.96 5.58 -12.53
C THR A 316 10.10 4.09 -12.20
N LEU A 317 10.76 3.80 -11.09
CA LEU A 317 10.93 2.47 -10.52
C LEU A 317 9.77 2.22 -9.53
N THR A 318 9.07 1.13 -9.71
CA THR A 318 7.82 0.82 -8.99
C THR A 318 7.92 -0.43 -8.11
N SER A 319 8.94 -1.26 -8.32
CA SER A 319 9.17 -2.47 -7.53
C SER A 319 10.66 -2.79 -7.44
N GLY A 320 11.06 -3.46 -6.37
CA GLY A 320 12.44 -3.89 -6.16
C GLY A 320 12.54 -5.10 -5.23
N LYS A 321 13.51 -5.98 -5.52
CA LYS A 321 13.77 -7.21 -4.75
C LYS A 321 15.26 -7.52 -4.69
N ALA A 322 15.74 -7.92 -3.52
CA ALA A 322 17.01 -8.64 -3.40
C ALA A 322 16.75 -10.14 -3.53
N LEU A 323 17.43 -10.78 -4.48
CA LEU A 323 17.34 -12.22 -4.71
C LEU A 323 18.25 -12.98 -3.74
N PRO A 324 18.00 -14.29 -3.51
CA PRO A 324 18.80 -15.10 -2.58
C PRO A 324 20.30 -15.17 -2.91
N ASP A 325 20.68 -14.99 -4.18
CA ASP A 325 22.09 -14.95 -4.62
C ASP A 325 22.75 -13.57 -4.40
N GLY A 326 22.00 -12.59 -3.88
CA GLY A 326 22.42 -11.21 -3.65
C GLY A 326 22.28 -10.31 -4.87
N THR A 327 21.74 -10.80 -5.98
CA THR A 327 21.36 -9.97 -7.12
C THR A 327 20.20 -9.04 -6.74
N ILE A 328 20.30 -7.77 -7.11
CA ILE A 328 19.22 -6.80 -6.93
C ILE A 328 18.49 -6.65 -8.25
N VAL A 329 17.17 -6.73 -8.18
CA VAL A 329 16.28 -6.48 -9.30
C VAL A 329 15.39 -5.29 -8.97
N LEU A 330 15.38 -4.27 -9.83
CA LEU A 330 14.44 -3.15 -9.78
C LEU A 330 13.63 -3.17 -11.07
N ALA A 331 12.35 -2.85 -10.99
CA ALA A 331 11.50 -2.78 -12.17
C ALA A 331 10.58 -1.56 -12.13
N GLY A 332 9.98 -1.22 -13.27
CA GLY A 332 9.17 -0.03 -13.33
C GLY A 332 8.37 0.14 -14.62
N GLN A 333 8.10 1.41 -14.91
CA GLN A 333 7.32 1.80 -16.08
C GLN A 333 8.01 1.37 -17.37
N GLY A 334 7.21 1.16 -18.43
CA GLY A 334 7.72 0.81 -19.75
C GLY A 334 8.37 -0.57 -19.84
N GLY A 335 8.06 -1.48 -18.89
CA GLY A 335 8.62 -2.84 -18.83
C GLY A 335 10.11 -2.86 -18.50
N LEU A 336 10.63 -1.79 -17.89
CA LEU A 336 12.04 -1.70 -17.50
C LEU A 336 12.33 -2.69 -16.36
N ILE A 337 13.45 -3.41 -16.49
CA ILE A 337 14.05 -4.24 -15.45
C ILE A 337 15.51 -3.86 -15.36
N LEU A 338 15.98 -3.53 -14.18
CA LEU A 338 17.38 -3.26 -13.86
C LEU A 338 17.89 -4.37 -12.95
N THR A 339 19.05 -4.93 -13.26
CA THR A 339 19.70 -5.95 -12.43
C THR A 339 21.11 -5.50 -12.01
N ARG A 340 21.47 -5.71 -10.74
CA ARG A 340 22.81 -5.48 -10.20
C ARG A 340 23.29 -6.76 -9.52
N ALA A 341 24.28 -7.41 -10.09
CA ALA A 341 24.89 -8.59 -9.50
C ALA A 341 25.69 -8.23 -8.22
N PRO A 342 25.89 -9.18 -7.29
CA PRO A 342 26.67 -8.97 -6.08
C PRO A 342 28.05 -8.38 -6.37
N GLY A 343 28.43 -7.33 -5.63
CA GLY A 343 29.73 -6.65 -5.77
C GLY A 343 29.87 -5.72 -6.97
N GLN A 344 28.85 -5.62 -7.84
CA GLN A 344 28.83 -4.65 -8.93
C GLN A 344 28.31 -3.30 -8.44
N GLN A 345 28.77 -2.20 -9.08
CA GLN A 345 28.34 -0.84 -8.76
C GLN A 345 27.25 -0.33 -9.72
N SER A 346 27.14 -0.92 -10.90
CA SER A 346 26.23 -0.46 -11.96
C SER A 346 25.13 -1.47 -12.23
N PHE A 347 23.99 -0.95 -12.67
CA PHE A 347 22.85 -1.75 -13.11
C PHE A 347 22.95 -2.07 -14.61
N THR A 348 22.51 -3.28 -14.96
CA THR A 348 22.26 -3.68 -16.33
C THR A 348 20.78 -3.59 -16.62
N ALA A 349 20.42 -2.96 -17.73
CA ALA A 349 19.01 -2.74 -18.10
C ALA A 349 18.53 -3.78 -19.12
N ALA A 350 17.38 -4.37 -18.85
CA ALA A 350 16.58 -5.14 -19.80
C ALA A 350 15.19 -4.47 -19.94
N LYS A 351 14.46 -4.81 -21.00
CA LYS A 351 13.09 -4.34 -21.19
C LYS A 351 12.20 -5.49 -21.61
N ASN A 352 11.08 -5.61 -20.92
CA ASN A 352 10.02 -6.52 -21.35
C ASN A 352 9.43 -6.00 -22.69
N PRO A 353 9.29 -6.87 -23.71
CA PRO A 353 8.85 -6.47 -25.05
C PRO A 353 7.48 -5.79 -25.10
N ASP A 354 6.55 -6.14 -24.21
CA ASP A 354 5.23 -5.57 -24.13
C ASP A 354 5.21 -4.14 -23.57
N ARG A 355 6.32 -3.68 -22.95
CA ARG A 355 6.52 -2.35 -22.35
C ARG A 355 5.48 -1.95 -21.31
N ARG A 356 4.79 -2.92 -20.72
CA ARG A 356 3.81 -2.67 -19.66
C ARG A 356 4.52 -2.46 -18.33
N VAL A 357 3.91 -1.67 -17.44
CA VAL A 357 4.44 -1.46 -16.09
C VAL A 357 4.54 -2.79 -15.33
N ILE A 358 5.62 -2.92 -14.55
CA ILE A 358 5.84 -4.00 -13.59
C ILE A 358 5.71 -3.39 -12.21
N SER A 359 4.83 -3.94 -11.39
CA SER A 359 4.49 -3.42 -10.05
C SER A 359 4.92 -4.37 -8.93
N GLY A 360 5.16 -5.65 -9.22
CA GLY A 360 5.64 -6.64 -8.25
C GLY A 360 6.64 -7.60 -8.86
N ILE A 361 7.61 -8.04 -8.06
CA ILE A 361 8.69 -8.97 -8.47
C ILE A 361 8.87 -10.02 -7.39
N GLU A 362 8.85 -11.29 -7.80
CA GLU A 362 9.31 -12.43 -7.01
C GLU A 362 10.26 -13.31 -7.80
N GLN A 363 10.89 -14.28 -7.15
CA GLN A 363 11.73 -15.28 -7.81
C GLN A 363 11.12 -16.66 -7.60
N GLN A 364 11.02 -17.42 -8.68
CA GLN A 364 10.66 -18.84 -8.66
C GLN A 364 11.83 -19.71 -8.18
N SER A 365 11.57 -20.92 -7.73
CA SER A 365 12.60 -21.87 -7.25
C SER A 365 13.63 -22.25 -8.34
N ASP A 366 13.25 -22.19 -9.61
CA ASP A 366 14.14 -22.42 -10.75
C ASP A 366 15.02 -21.22 -11.11
N GLY A 367 14.83 -20.09 -10.40
CA GLY A 367 15.56 -18.82 -10.56
C GLY A 367 14.94 -17.83 -11.52
N HIS A 368 13.87 -18.16 -12.24
CA HIS A 368 13.17 -17.20 -13.08
C HIS A 368 12.51 -16.11 -12.24
N LEU A 369 12.32 -14.93 -12.83
CA LEU A 369 11.58 -13.84 -12.22
C LEU A 369 10.09 -13.99 -12.51
N LEU A 370 9.29 -13.99 -11.47
CA LEU A 370 7.84 -13.84 -11.51
C LEU A 370 7.52 -12.34 -11.42
N LEU A 371 6.90 -11.80 -12.43
CA LEU A 371 6.58 -10.38 -12.56
C LEU A 371 5.07 -10.21 -12.62
N VAL A 372 4.55 -9.23 -11.88
CA VAL A 372 3.15 -8.82 -11.97
C VAL A 372 3.05 -7.35 -12.35
N GLY A 373 1.91 -6.95 -12.93
CA GLY A 373 1.70 -5.57 -13.35
C GLY A 373 0.53 -5.44 -14.31
N LEU A 374 0.58 -4.41 -15.14
CA LEU A 374 -0.42 -4.21 -16.20
C LEU A 374 -0.35 -5.39 -17.20
N GLY A 375 -1.46 -6.13 -17.32
CA GLY A 375 -1.58 -7.32 -18.16
C GLY A 375 -1.19 -8.60 -17.43
N GLY A 376 -1.17 -8.57 -16.11
CA GLY A 376 -1.13 -9.73 -15.24
C GLY A 376 0.25 -10.32 -14.99
N VAL A 377 0.28 -11.64 -14.86
CA VAL A 377 1.48 -12.41 -14.54
C VAL A 377 2.36 -12.62 -15.77
N ARG A 378 3.67 -12.50 -15.58
CA ARG A 378 4.71 -12.69 -16.61
C ARG A 378 5.94 -13.34 -16.01
N LEU A 379 6.70 -14.06 -16.83
CA LEU A 379 7.98 -14.64 -16.43
C LEU A 379 9.13 -13.98 -17.20
N ALA A 380 10.28 -13.88 -16.55
CA ALA A 380 11.52 -13.40 -17.18
C ALA A 380 12.72 -14.23 -16.70
N GLN A 381 13.79 -14.18 -17.46
CA GLN A 381 15.09 -14.73 -17.04
C GLN A 381 15.63 -13.98 -15.80
N PRO A 382 16.53 -14.56 -15.00
CA PRO A 382 17.10 -13.88 -13.81
C PRO A 382 17.76 -12.52 -14.13
N ASN A 383 18.24 -12.33 -15.35
CA ASN A 383 18.82 -11.06 -15.82
C ASN A 383 17.77 -10.09 -16.39
N GLY A 384 16.48 -10.38 -16.25
CA GLY A 384 15.37 -9.57 -16.75
C GLY A 384 15.07 -9.74 -18.26
N ALA A 385 15.78 -10.59 -18.96
CA ALA A 385 15.49 -10.86 -20.37
C ALA A 385 14.18 -11.68 -20.50
N PRO A 386 13.41 -11.49 -21.58
CA PRO A 386 12.22 -12.28 -21.83
C PRO A 386 12.55 -13.78 -21.91
N ILE A 387 11.61 -14.62 -21.48
CA ILE A 387 11.65 -16.06 -21.78
C ILE A 387 11.11 -16.25 -23.20
N ASP A 388 11.90 -16.84 -24.10
CA ASP A 388 11.46 -17.18 -25.44
C ASP A 388 10.46 -18.34 -25.38
N THR A 389 9.18 -18.05 -25.47
CA THR A 389 8.10 -19.07 -25.55
C THR A 389 8.08 -19.80 -26.90
N ALA A 390 9.04 -19.52 -27.80
CA ALA A 390 9.06 -20.06 -29.16
C ALA A 390 9.73 -21.45 -29.31
N THR A 391 10.20 -22.11 -28.23
CA THR A 391 10.93 -23.36 -28.31
C THR A 391 10.21 -24.60 -27.79
N GLU A 392 8.97 -24.49 -27.34
CA GLU A 392 8.16 -25.68 -26.98
C GLU A 392 7.00 -25.90 -27.95
N THR A 393 7.33 -26.29 -29.17
CA THR A 393 6.40 -27.05 -30.01
C THR A 393 7.02 -28.44 -30.23
N PRO A 394 6.40 -29.51 -29.73
CA PRO A 394 6.89 -30.87 -29.91
C PRO A 394 6.79 -31.35 -31.35
#